data_2f94f73a7aa0a94a2b1591003c8de0db
#
_entry.id   2f94f73a7aa0a94a2b1591003c8de0db
#
_cell.length_a   1.000
_cell.length_b   1.000
_cell.length_c   1.000
_cell.angle_alpha   90.00
_cell.angle_beta   90.00
_cell.angle_gamma   90.00
#
_symmetry.space_group_name_H-M   'P 1'
#
loop_
_entity.id
_entity.type
_entity.pdbx_description
1 polymer ?
#
loop_
_entity_poly.entity_id
_entity_poly.type
_entity_poly.pdbx_seq_one_letter_code
_entity_poly.pdbx_strand_id
1 'polypeptide(L)'
;ALPEIPAALPVIEIPEFHFTKIAPLFSNLPEAKQTVDIQPMEQFNQGWGTILYRTTLPEAVKSGTTLKITEVHDWAQIYADGKLLTRLDRRKGEFTTVLPALKKGTQLDILVEAMGRVNFDKSIHDRKGITEKVELVSGDRSKELKNWTVYSFPVDYSFIKNKNYQDTKILPAMPAYYKTTFKLDKVGDTFLDMSTWGKGMV
;
A
#
# COMPACT_ATOMS: atom_id res chain seq x y z
N ALA A 1 22.37 -31.75 23.34
CA ALA A 1 21.78 -31.00 24.45
C ALA A 1 20.92 -29.89 23.89
N LEU A 2 19.80 -29.62 24.48
CA LEU A 2 18.98 -28.44 24.12
C LEU A 2 19.70 -27.18 24.63
N PRO A 3 19.60 -26.05 23.89
CA PRO A 3 20.14 -24.79 24.39
C PRO A 3 19.40 -24.35 25.66
N GLU A 4 20.12 -23.66 26.52
CA GLU A 4 19.53 -23.07 27.71
C GLU A 4 18.50 -22.02 27.36
N ILE A 5 17.36 -22.01 28.06
CA ILE A 5 16.30 -20.99 27.85
C ILE A 5 16.81 -19.70 28.49
N PRO A 6 16.92 -18.61 27.71
CA PRO A 6 17.31 -17.30 28.25
C PRO A 6 16.37 -16.84 29.36
N ALA A 7 16.87 -16.13 30.35
CA ALA A 7 16.04 -15.47 31.35
C ALA A 7 15.14 -14.44 30.69
N ALA A 8 13.88 -14.39 31.11
CA ALA A 8 12.95 -13.37 30.64
C ALA A 8 13.42 -11.96 31.03
N LEU A 9 13.37 -11.01 30.09
CA LEU A 9 13.62 -9.61 30.39
C LEU A 9 12.43 -8.99 31.15
N PRO A 10 12.67 -7.99 32.00
CA PRO A 10 11.57 -7.26 32.65
C PRO A 10 10.71 -6.55 31.60
N VAL A 11 9.41 -6.56 31.80
CA VAL A 11 8.51 -5.72 30.98
C VAL A 11 8.65 -4.28 31.47
N ILE A 12 8.87 -3.36 30.52
CA ILE A 12 9.00 -1.93 30.80
C ILE A 12 7.88 -1.14 30.13
N GLU A 13 7.47 -0.07 30.79
CA GLU A 13 6.58 0.92 30.21
C GLU A 13 7.39 2.03 29.54
N ILE A 14 7.01 2.39 28.31
CA ILE A 14 7.57 3.53 27.59
C ILE A 14 6.54 4.66 27.67
N PRO A 15 6.95 5.89 28.04
CA PRO A 15 6.06 7.04 28.03
C PRO A 15 5.41 7.27 26.65
N GLU A 16 4.22 7.83 26.65
CA GLU A 16 3.54 8.23 25.41
C GLU A 16 4.45 9.15 24.59
N PHE A 17 4.52 8.88 23.30
CA PHE A 17 5.28 9.71 22.37
C PHE A 17 4.45 10.02 21.12
N HIS A 18 4.78 11.14 20.46
CA HIS A 18 4.14 11.57 19.24
C HIS A 18 5.11 11.47 18.06
N PHE A 19 4.60 11.12 16.90
CA PHE A 19 5.36 11.21 15.66
C PHE A 19 5.53 12.69 15.29
N THR A 20 6.77 13.14 15.25
CA THR A 20 7.12 14.53 14.95
C THR A 20 7.59 14.74 13.53
N LYS A 21 7.94 13.66 12.84
CA LYS A 21 8.44 13.68 11.47
C LYS A 21 7.61 12.78 10.57
N ILE A 22 7.29 13.29 9.37
CA ILE A 22 6.49 12.61 8.38
C ILE A 22 7.10 12.76 6.99
N ALA A 23 7.02 11.70 6.19
CA ALA A 23 7.31 11.72 4.77
C ALA A 23 6.11 11.16 4.00
N PRO A 24 5.26 11.99 3.37
CA PRO A 24 4.12 11.53 2.59
C PRO A 24 4.56 10.62 1.46
N LEU A 25 3.85 9.50 1.25
CA LEU A 25 4.23 8.46 0.30
C LEU A 25 4.30 9.02 -1.13
N PHE A 26 3.28 9.75 -1.57
CA PHE A 26 3.22 10.31 -2.93
C PHE A 26 4.27 11.39 -3.24
N SER A 27 4.86 12.00 -2.22
CA SER A 27 5.98 12.94 -2.36
C SER A 27 7.36 12.26 -2.26
N ASN A 28 7.38 10.94 -2.00
CA ASN A 28 8.58 10.15 -1.78
C ASN A 28 8.59 8.88 -2.64
N LEU A 29 8.09 8.99 -3.88
CA LEU A 29 8.02 7.87 -4.82
C LEU A 29 9.43 7.35 -5.13
N PRO A 30 9.61 6.01 -5.21
CA PRO A 30 10.85 5.40 -5.69
C PRO A 30 11.01 5.57 -7.21
N GLU A 31 12.00 4.90 -7.77
CA GLU A 31 12.21 4.86 -9.22
C GLU A 31 10.98 4.29 -9.94
N ALA A 32 10.56 4.97 -10.99
CA ALA A 32 9.42 4.60 -11.81
C ALA A 32 9.79 3.51 -12.83
N LYS A 33 8.95 2.50 -12.97
CA LYS A 33 9.02 1.51 -14.05
C LYS A 33 7.80 1.65 -14.95
N GLN A 34 7.99 1.50 -16.27
CA GLN A 34 6.91 1.62 -17.25
C GLN A 34 6.50 0.25 -17.76
N THR A 35 5.21 0.03 -17.93
CA THR A 35 4.66 -1.16 -18.57
C THR A 35 3.37 -0.81 -19.33
N VAL A 36 3.12 -1.49 -20.43
CA VAL A 36 1.87 -1.32 -21.18
C VAL A 36 0.72 -1.99 -20.44
N ASP A 37 0.92 -3.24 -20.06
CA ASP A 37 -0.07 -4.05 -19.36
C ASP A 37 0.21 -4.06 -17.86
N ILE A 38 -0.86 -4.20 -17.07
CA ILE A 38 -0.70 -4.41 -15.63
C ILE A 38 0.05 -5.73 -15.39
N GLN A 39 0.89 -5.77 -14.39
CA GLN A 39 1.67 -6.95 -14.05
C GLN A 39 1.75 -7.11 -12.52
N PRO A 40 1.85 -8.33 -12.01
CA PRO A 40 1.98 -8.58 -10.59
C PRO A 40 3.32 -8.07 -10.04
N MET A 41 3.36 -7.88 -8.74
CA MET A 41 4.48 -7.31 -7.98
C MET A 41 5.81 -8.04 -8.25
N GLU A 42 5.77 -9.35 -8.44
CA GLU A 42 6.95 -10.19 -8.70
C GLU A 42 7.67 -9.85 -10.01
N GLN A 43 6.95 -9.32 -11.01
CA GLN A 43 7.57 -8.88 -12.27
C GLN A 43 8.44 -7.62 -12.09
N PHE A 44 8.28 -6.93 -10.98
CA PHE A 44 9.07 -5.76 -10.60
C PHE A 44 10.17 -6.10 -9.57
N ASN A 45 10.48 -7.40 -9.39
CA ASN A 45 11.43 -7.92 -8.39
C ASN A 45 11.06 -7.55 -6.96
N GLN A 46 9.76 -7.52 -6.67
CA GLN A 46 9.25 -7.21 -5.35
C GLN A 46 8.38 -8.37 -4.85
N GLY A 47 8.74 -8.94 -3.71
CA GLY A 47 8.04 -10.09 -3.12
C GLY A 47 7.10 -9.74 -1.96
N TRP A 48 7.18 -8.51 -1.43
CA TRP A 48 6.46 -8.04 -0.24
C TRP A 48 6.39 -6.52 -0.20
N GLY A 49 5.65 -5.96 0.74
CA GLY A 49 5.49 -4.51 0.89
C GLY A 49 4.33 -3.95 0.08
N THR A 50 4.49 -2.75 -0.43
CA THR A 50 3.46 -2.00 -1.13
C THR A 50 3.92 -1.67 -2.54
N ILE A 51 3.00 -1.69 -3.50
CA ILE A 51 3.25 -1.31 -4.89
C ILE A 51 2.17 -0.31 -5.35
N LEU A 52 2.59 0.72 -6.07
CA LEU A 52 1.70 1.72 -6.65
C LEU A 52 1.66 1.55 -8.17
N TYR A 53 0.46 1.36 -8.69
CA TYR A 53 0.16 1.38 -10.12
C TYR A 53 -0.51 2.71 -10.45
N ARG A 54 0.09 3.48 -11.35
CA ARG A 54 -0.39 4.78 -11.80
C ARG A 54 -0.67 4.77 -13.29
N THR A 55 -1.84 5.24 -13.69
CA THR A 55 -2.15 5.53 -15.09
C THR A 55 -2.93 6.83 -15.22
N THR A 56 -3.10 7.31 -16.44
CA THR A 56 -3.90 8.49 -16.75
C THR A 56 -5.14 8.05 -17.52
N LEU A 57 -6.32 8.51 -17.12
CA LEU A 57 -7.55 8.17 -17.79
C LEU A 57 -7.54 8.67 -19.26
N PRO A 58 -7.66 7.78 -20.26
CA PRO A 58 -7.57 8.14 -21.68
C PRO A 58 -8.80 8.90 -22.17
N GLU A 59 -9.89 8.86 -21.43
CA GLU A 59 -11.15 9.56 -21.70
C GLU A 59 -11.86 9.94 -20.40
N ALA A 60 -12.89 10.78 -20.52
CA ALA A 60 -13.73 11.12 -19.37
C ALA A 60 -14.56 9.90 -18.92
N VAL A 61 -14.68 9.72 -17.63
CA VAL A 61 -15.47 8.66 -16.99
C VAL A 61 -16.76 9.26 -16.44
N LYS A 62 -17.89 8.68 -16.80
CA LYS A 62 -19.20 9.09 -16.28
C LYS A 62 -19.40 8.56 -14.86
N SER A 63 -20.11 9.32 -14.03
CA SER A 63 -20.56 8.82 -12.74
C SER A 63 -21.37 7.52 -12.91
N GLY A 64 -21.10 6.54 -12.04
CA GLY A 64 -21.72 5.20 -12.13
C GLY A 64 -20.92 4.19 -12.95
N THR A 65 -19.82 4.58 -13.60
CA THR A 65 -18.88 3.63 -14.22
C THR A 65 -18.20 2.80 -13.14
N THR A 66 -18.11 1.50 -13.35
CA THR A 66 -17.42 0.58 -12.43
C THR A 66 -15.94 0.44 -12.81
N LEU A 67 -15.05 0.69 -11.87
CA LEU A 67 -13.65 0.25 -11.95
C LEU A 67 -13.60 -1.20 -11.46
N LYS A 68 -13.18 -2.13 -12.32
CA LYS A 68 -13.01 -3.54 -12.02
C LYS A 68 -11.54 -3.91 -12.06
N ILE A 69 -11.04 -4.52 -11.01
CA ILE A 69 -9.64 -4.99 -10.91
C ILE A 69 -9.65 -6.50 -10.81
N THR A 70 -9.03 -7.19 -11.76
CA THR A 70 -8.94 -8.65 -11.80
C THR A 70 -7.48 -9.10 -11.67
N GLU A 71 -7.00 -9.63 -10.60
CA GLU A 71 -7.50 -9.56 -9.22
C GLU A 71 -6.57 -8.63 -8.43
N VAL A 72 -7.04 -8.04 -7.33
CA VAL A 72 -6.18 -7.27 -6.41
C VAL A 72 -5.75 -8.13 -5.24
N HIS A 73 -4.45 -8.30 -5.06
CA HIS A 73 -3.81 -9.10 -4.02
C HIS A 73 -2.87 -8.22 -3.20
N ASP A 74 -3.29 -7.68 -2.02
CA ASP A 74 -4.48 -8.15 -1.29
C ASP A 74 -5.40 -6.99 -0.88
N TRP A 75 -4.84 -5.83 -0.54
CA TRP A 75 -5.59 -4.67 -0.05
C TRP A 75 -5.19 -3.43 -0.83
N ALA A 76 -6.14 -2.73 -1.39
CA ALA A 76 -5.88 -1.59 -2.25
C ALA A 76 -6.56 -0.31 -1.78
N GLN A 77 -5.87 0.80 -2.00
CA GLN A 77 -6.43 2.15 -1.94
C GLN A 77 -6.44 2.74 -3.35
N ILE A 78 -7.57 3.29 -3.76
CA ILE A 78 -7.77 3.86 -5.09
C ILE A 78 -7.91 5.38 -4.96
N TYR A 79 -7.09 6.10 -5.72
CA TYR A 79 -7.06 7.57 -5.72
C TYR A 79 -7.30 8.12 -7.12
N ALA A 80 -7.97 9.27 -7.19
CA ALA A 80 -8.05 10.10 -8.40
C ALA A 80 -7.47 11.47 -8.07
N ASP A 81 -6.46 11.90 -8.82
CA ASP A 81 -5.72 13.16 -8.62
C ASP A 81 -5.30 13.35 -7.13
N GLY A 82 -4.80 12.27 -6.50
CA GLY A 82 -4.37 12.26 -5.10
C GLY A 82 -5.49 12.18 -4.06
N LYS A 83 -6.76 12.23 -4.45
CA LYS A 83 -7.91 12.10 -3.55
C LYS A 83 -8.31 10.63 -3.42
N LEU A 84 -8.37 10.11 -2.20
CA LEU A 84 -8.85 8.76 -1.92
C LEU A 84 -10.33 8.62 -2.33
N LEU A 85 -10.62 7.66 -3.19
CA LEU A 85 -11.97 7.29 -3.59
C LEU A 85 -12.53 6.16 -2.74
N THR A 86 -11.76 5.06 -2.63
CA THR A 86 -12.20 3.87 -1.90
C THR A 86 -11.04 2.96 -1.52
N ARG A 87 -11.36 1.90 -0.80
CA ARG A 87 -10.48 0.77 -0.47
C ARG A 87 -11.13 -0.53 -0.93
N LEU A 88 -10.31 -1.48 -1.37
CA LEU A 88 -10.74 -2.84 -1.73
C LEU A 88 -9.99 -3.83 -0.86
N ASP A 89 -10.67 -4.87 -0.41
CA ASP A 89 -10.12 -5.90 0.46
C ASP A 89 -10.42 -7.29 -0.11
N ARG A 90 -9.37 -7.99 -0.56
CA ARG A 90 -9.46 -9.36 -1.09
C ARG A 90 -10.19 -10.31 -0.15
N ARG A 91 -9.99 -10.17 1.16
CA ARG A 91 -10.62 -11.03 2.17
C ARG A 91 -12.15 -10.94 2.16
N LYS A 92 -12.68 -9.84 1.63
CA LYS A 92 -14.12 -9.59 1.48
C LYS A 92 -14.62 -9.85 0.06
N GLY A 93 -13.74 -10.27 -0.86
CA GLY A 93 -14.08 -10.41 -2.28
C GLY A 93 -14.32 -9.07 -2.99
N GLU A 94 -13.74 -7.98 -2.49
CA GLU A 94 -13.91 -6.64 -3.04
C GLU A 94 -12.91 -6.39 -4.18
N PHE A 95 -13.37 -6.46 -5.43
CA PHE A 95 -12.56 -6.25 -6.63
C PHE A 95 -13.12 -5.15 -7.54
N THR A 96 -14.18 -4.50 -7.12
CA THR A 96 -14.86 -3.46 -7.91
C THR A 96 -15.21 -2.25 -7.07
N THR A 97 -15.27 -1.08 -7.73
CA THR A 97 -15.83 0.13 -7.12
C THR A 97 -16.52 0.99 -8.17
N VAL A 98 -17.52 1.74 -7.74
CA VAL A 98 -18.22 2.71 -8.60
C VAL A 98 -17.47 4.04 -8.54
N LEU A 99 -17.10 4.56 -9.70
CA LEU A 99 -16.40 5.82 -9.83
C LEU A 99 -17.37 7.02 -9.89
N PRO A 100 -16.99 8.16 -9.32
CA PRO A 100 -17.63 9.44 -9.63
C PRO A 100 -17.32 9.85 -11.08
N ALA A 101 -17.92 10.93 -11.53
CA ALA A 101 -17.52 11.54 -12.80
C ALA A 101 -16.05 12.02 -12.71
N LEU A 102 -15.21 11.58 -13.64
CA LEU A 102 -13.80 11.95 -13.73
C LEU A 102 -13.50 12.48 -15.13
N LYS A 103 -12.56 13.44 -15.22
CA LYS A 103 -12.17 14.04 -16.50
C LYS A 103 -11.16 13.15 -17.23
N LYS A 104 -11.09 13.28 -18.55
CA LYS A 104 -9.93 12.81 -19.32
C LYS A 104 -8.67 13.44 -18.75
N GLY A 105 -7.61 12.66 -18.61
CA GLY A 105 -6.35 13.12 -18.03
C GLY A 105 -6.28 13.02 -16.51
N THR A 106 -7.35 12.64 -15.80
CA THR A 106 -7.29 12.34 -14.36
C THR A 106 -6.25 11.25 -14.09
N GLN A 107 -5.36 11.48 -13.16
CA GLN A 107 -4.41 10.48 -12.67
C GLN A 107 -5.14 9.49 -11.77
N LEU A 108 -5.12 8.23 -12.15
CA LEU A 108 -5.63 7.12 -11.36
C LEU A 108 -4.46 6.40 -10.69
N ASP A 109 -4.48 6.34 -9.38
CA ASP A 109 -3.50 5.64 -8.56
C ASP A 109 -4.16 4.47 -7.83
N ILE A 110 -3.56 3.28 -7.94
CA ILE A 110 -3.98 2.08 -7.22
C ILE A 110 -2.79 1.62 -6.38
N LEU A 111 -2.85 1.90 -5.09
CA LEU A 111 -1.82 1.50 -4.12
C LEU A 111 -2.23 0.17 -3.50
N VAL A 112 -1.43 -0.87 -3.74
CA VAL A 112 -1.72 -2.23 -3.28
C VAL A 112 -0.71 -2.65 -2.23
N GLU A 113 -1.19 -3.09 -1.07
CA GLU A 113 -0.41 -3.70 -0.01
C GLU A 113 -0.53 -5.22 -0.10
N ALA A 114 0.61 -5.90 -0.20
CA ALA A 114 0.70 -7.34 -0.14
C ALA A 114 0.57 -7.81 1.31
N MET A 115 -0.34 -8.74 1.55
CA MET A 115 -0.46 -9.47 2.82
C MET A 115 0.37 -10.76 2.77
N GLY A 116 0.30 -11.59 3.80
CA GLY A 116 0.97 -12.89 3.81
C GLY A 116 0.61 -13.74 2.60
N ARG A 117 1.56 -14.55 2.13
CA ARG A 117 1.34 -15.46 1.02
C ARG A 117 0.72 -16.76 1.49
N VAL A 118 -0.09 -17.37 0.63
CA VAL A 118 -0.60 -18.73 0.84
C VAL A 118 0.60 -19.69 0.80
N ASN A 119 0.75 -20.53 1.82
CA ASN A 119 1.88 -21.45 2.00
C ASN A 119 1.53 -22.93 1.79
N PHE A 120 0.29 -23.23 1.42
CA PHE A 120 -0.21 -24.60 1.32
C PHE A 120 -1.26 -24.76 0.21
N ASP A 121 -1.38 -25.99 -0.33
CA ASP A 121 -2.36 -26.41 -1.33
C ASP A 121 -2.18 -25.72 -2.71
N LYS A 122 -3.15 -25.92 -3.60
CA LYS A 122 -3.18 -25.44 -4.98
C LYS A 122 -3.05 -23.93 -5.14
N SER A 123 -3.33 -23.17 -4.10
CA SER A 123 -3.23 -21.71 -4.09
C SER A 123 -1.84 -21.16 -3.75
N ILE A 124 -0.81 -22.01 -3.69
CA ILE A 124 0.58 -21.62 -3.36
C ILE A 124 1.19 -20.59 -4.35
N HIS A 125 0.65 -20.49 -5.57
CA HIS A 125 1.05 -19.50 -6.57
C HIS A 125 0.38 -18.13 -6.33
N ASP A 126 0.30 -17.70 -5.09
CA ASP A 126 -0.33 -16.45 -4.70
C ASP A 126 0.54 -15.23 -5.08
N ARG A 127 0.45 -14.80 -6.33
CA ARG A 127 1.10 -13.57 -6.81
C ARG A 127 0.46 -12.35 -6.17
N LYS A 128 1.26 -11.28 -5.96
CA LYS A 128 0.85 -10.05 -5.28
C LYS A 128 0.73 -8.86 -6.23
N GLY A 129 0.07 -7.80 -5.75
CA GLY A 129 -0.25 -6.64 -6.58
C GLY A 129 -1.55 -6.84 -7.37
N ILE A 130 -1.58 -6.37 -8.60
CA ILE A 130 -2.69 -6.62 -9.54
C ILE A 130 -2.22 -7.70 -10.51
N THR A 131 -2.96 -8.82 -10.57
CA THR A 131 -2.46 -10.04 -11.21
C THR A 131 -2.89 -10.21 -12.67
N GLU A 132 -4.00 -9.55 -13.10
CA GLU A 132 -4.50 -9.70 -14.46
C GLU A 132 -4.75 -8.37 -15.15
N LYS A 133 -5.84 -7.65 -14.83
CA LYS A 133 -6.25 -6.43 -15.54
C LYS A 133 -7.05 -5.45 -14.70
N VAL A 134 -7.13 -4.22 -15.20
CA VAL A 134 -7.97 -3.14 -14.66
C VAL A 134 -8.84 -2.62 -15.79
N GLU A 135 -10.14 -2.57 -15.56
CA GLU A 135 -11.16 -2.22 -16.57
C GLU A 135 -12.11 -1.14 -16.06
N LEU A 136 -12.52 -0.27 -16.97
CA LEU A 136 -13.68 0.62 -16.80
C LEU A 136 -14.88 -0.06 -17.45
N VAL A 137 -15.92 -0.34 -16.67
CA VAL A 137 -17.12 -1.04 -17.11
C VAL A 137 -18.32 -0.11 -17.02
N SER A 138 -19.06 0.07 -18.14
CA SER A 138 -20.26 0.90 -18.21
C SER A 138 -21.31 0.22 -19.11
N GLY A 139 -22.37 -0.33 -18.51
CA GLY A 139 -23.30 -1.21 -19.21
C GLY A 139 -22.56 -2.41 -19.82
N ASP A 140 -22.78 -2.68 -21.09
CA ASP A 140 -22.16 -3.79 -21.82
C ASP A 140 -20.74 -3.45 -22.36
N ARG A 141 -20.24 -2.26 -22.08
CA ARG A 141 -18.91 -1.84 -22.54
C ARG A 141 -17.88 -2.01 -21.45
N SER A 142 -16.76 -2.66 -21.79
CA SER A 142 -15.58 -2.76 -20.97
C SER A 142 -14.38 -2.18 -21.73
N LYS A 143 -13.56 -1.40 -21.02
CA LYS A 143 -12.32 -0.84 -21.55
C LYS A 143 -11.20 -1.07 -20.57
N GLU A 144 -10.21 -1.85 -20.99
CA GLU A 144 -9.02 -2.10 -20.20
C GLU A 144 -8.13 -0.85 -20.14
N LEU A 145 -7.63 -0.54 -18.95
CA LEU A 145 -6.65 0.52 -18.74
C LEU A 145 -5.24 -0.02 -19.00
N LYS A 146 -4.46 0.76 -19.71
CA LYS A 146 -3.09 0.43 -20.15
C LYS A 146 -2.13 1.56 -19.79
N ASN A 147 -0.83 1.36 -20.10
CA ASN A 147 0.26 2.34 -19.93
C ASN A 147 0.42 2.77 -18.47
N TRP A 148 0.96 1.82 -17.69
CA TRP A 148 1.14 1.98 -16.26
C TRP A 148 2.54 2.45 -15.92
N THR A 149 2.61 3.40 -15.00
CA THR A 149 3.83 3.74 -14.26
C THR A 149 3.76 3.06 -12.91
N VAL A 150 4.75 2.23 -12.59
CA VAL A 150 4.76 1.39 -11.40
C VAL A 150 5.88 1.79 -10.46
N TYR A 151 5.58 1.86 -9.17
CA TYR A 151 6.52 2.21 -8.11
C TYR A 151 6.53 1.12 -7.04
N SER A 152 7.70 0.52 -6.81
CA SER A 152 7.90 -0.56 -5.84
C SER A 152 8.36 -0.02 -4.50
N PHE A 153 7.65 -0.33 -3.41
CA PHE A 153 7.97 0.11 -2.05
C PHE A 153 8.32 -1.11 -1.18
N PRO A 154 9.59 -1.55 -1.17
CA PRO A 154 9.99 -2.74 -0.42
C PRO A 154 9.88 -2.58 1.10
N VAL A 155 9.82 -1.35 1.60
CA VAL A 155 9.59 -1.01 3.03
C VAL A 155 10.66 -1.60 3.96
N ASP A 156 11.89 -1.74 3.50
CA ASP A 156 13.04 -2.04 4.35
C ASP A 156 13.64 -0.77 4.98
N TYR A 157 14.42 -0.95 6.04
CA TYR A 157 15.04 0.17 6.74
C TYR A 157 15.92 1.03 5.82
N SER A 158 16.65 0.42 4.89
CA SER A 158 17.52 1.13 3.96
C SER A 158 16.73 2.06 3.04
N PHE A 159 15.53 1.62 2.64
CA PHE A 159 14.61 2.38 1.81
C PHE A 159 13.95 3.53 2.58
N ILE A 160 13.49 3.29 3.83
CA ILE A 160 12.70 4.29 4.58
C ILE A 160 13.55 5.34 5.29
N LYS A 161 14.77 5.00 5.75
CA LYS A 161 15.62 5.91 6.55
C LYS A 161 15.96 7.22 5.86
N ASN A 162 16.03 7.22 4.52
CA ASN A 162 16.46 8.36 3.70
C ASN A 162 15.30 9.10 3.03
N LYS A 163 14.06 8.89 3.48
CA LYS A 163 12.91 9.64 2.94
C LYS A 163 12.96 11.10 3.36
N ASN A 164 12.29 11.93 2.59
CA ASN A 164 12.25 13.38 2.82
C ASN A 164 11.29 13.71 3.98
N TYR A 165 11.78 13.50 5.21
CA TYR A 165 11.01 13.73 6.42
C TYR A 165 10.89 15.22 6.73
N GLN A 166 9.67 15.66 6.99
CA GLN A 166 9.35 17.02 7.40
C GLN A 166 8.76 17.01 8.80
N ASP A 167 9.00 18.07 9.56
CA ASP A 167 8.36 18.25 10.86
C ASP A 167 6.86 18.49 10.67
N THR A 168 6.05 17.83 11.47
CA THR A 168 4.59 17.99 11.44
C THR A 168 3.98 17.88 12.81
N LYS A 169 2.88 18.60 13.00
CA LYS A 169 1.97 18.44 14.16
C LYS A 169 0.65 17.79 13.76
N ILE A 170 0.43 17.56 12.46
CA ILE A 170 -0.83 17.03 11.92
C ILE A 170 -0.50 15.80 11.07
N LEU A 171 -1.16 14.68 11.39
CA LEU A 171 -1.04 13.48 10.57
C LEU A 171 -1.91 13.63 9.32
N PRO A 172 -1.38 13.39 8.12
CA PRO A 172 -2.16 13.49 6.89
C PRO A 172 -3.13 12.32 6.75
N ALA A 173 -4.22 12.57 6.07
CA ALA A 173 -5.19 11.53 5.71
C ALA A 173 -4.75 10.68 4.50
N MET A 174 -3.44 10.51 4.31
CA MET A 174 -2.84 9.75 3.21
C MET A 174 -1.71 8.85 3.72
N PRO A 175 -1.31 7.80 2.97
CA PRO A 175 -0.18 6.97 3.35
C PRO A 175 1.11 7.77 3.49
N ALA A 176 1.84 7.50 4.55
CA ALA A 176 3.08 8.21 4.85
C ALA A 176 4.01 7.35 5.71
N TYR A 177 5.28 7.70 5.69
CA TYR A 177 6.27 7.20 6.65
C TYR A 177 6.30 8.15 7.84
N TYR A 178 6.32 7.58 9.03
CA TYR A 178 6.39 8.31 10.29
C TYR A 178 7.70 7.99 11.00
N LYS A 179 8.28 8.98 11.64
CA LYS A 179 9.51 8.83 12.41
C LYS A 179 9.42 9.58 13.72
N THR A 180 9.85 8.93 14.77
CA THR A 180 10.12 9.54 16.06
C THR A 180 11.32 8.86 16.70
N THR A 181 11.88 9.46 17.74
CA THR A 181 12.94 8.90 18.57
C THR A 181 12.60 9.13 20.02
N PHE A 182 12.87 8.14 20.82
CA PHE A 182 12.74 8.23 22.29
C PHE A 182 13.96 7.57 22.94
N LYS A 183 14.21 7.91 24.19
CA LYS A 183 15.32 7.38 24.98
C LYS A 183 14.76 6.39 25.99
N LEU A 184 15.41 5.24 26.11
CA LEU A 184 15.12 4.26 27.15
C LEU A 184 16.11 4.43 28.29
N ASP A 185 15.61 4.54 29.52
CA ASP A 185 16.43 4.53 30.72
C ASP A 185 16.79 3.11 31.19
N LYS A 186 15.98 2.14 30.80
CA LYS A 186 16.16 0.70 31.09
C LYS A 186 15.90 -0.13 29.83
N VAL A 187 16.58 -1.26 29.73
CA VAL A 187 16.31 -2.26 28.67
C VAL A 187 15.31 -3.29 29.21
N GLY A 188 14.31 -3.62 28.41
CA GLY A 188 13.29 -4.61 28.74
C GLY A 188 12.34 -4.82 27.57
N ASP A 189 11.42 -5.77 27.73
CA ASP A 189 10.37 -6.01 26.76
C ASP A 189 9.29 -4.95 26.87
N THR A 190 8.73 -4.53 25.75
CA THR A 190 7.64 -3.57 25.70
C THR A 190 6.71 -3.87 24.51
N PHE A 191 5.56 -3.22 24.49
CA PHE A 191 4.54 -3.40 23.46
C PHE A 191 4.20 -2.05 22.84
N LEU A 192 4.09 -2.02 21.52
CA LEU A 192 3.60 -0.86 20.79
C LEU A 192 2.12 -1.07 20.44
N ASP A 193 1.24 -0.27 21.03
CA ASP A 193 -0.19 -0.32 20.71
C ASP A 193 -0.47 0.40 19.38
N MET A 194 -0.84 -0.37 18.36
CA MET A 194 -1.22 0.10 17.04
C MET A 194 -2.73 -0.05 16.76
N SER A 195 -3.54 -0.31 17.80
CA SER A 195 -4.98 -0.60 17.65
C SER A 195 -5.79 0.52 17.00
N THR A 196 -5.35 1.77 17.13
CA THR A 196 -5.99 2.95 16.53
C THR A 196 -5.49 3.27 15.13
N TRP A 197 -4.47 2.55 14.64
CA TRP A 197 -3.92 2.75 13.31
C TRP A 197 -4.66 1.88 12.27
N GLY A 198 -4.60 2.27 11.00
CA GLY A 198 -5.18 1.49 9.90
C GLY A 198 -4.31 0.32 9.49
N LYS A 199 -3.74 0.39 8.30
CA LYS A 199 -2.79 -0.60 7.77
C LYS A 199 -1.38 -0.01 7.74
N GLY A 200 -0.37 -0.85 7.99
CA GLY A 200 1.02 -0.40 7.94
C GLY A 200 2.01 -1.42 8.47
N MET A 201 3.26 -1.01 8.59
CA MET A 201 4.39 -1.77 9.14
C MET A 201 5.14 -0.88 10.14
N VAL A 202 5.70 -1.50 11.17
CA VAL A 202 6.52 -0.90 12.22
C VAL A 202 7.88 -1.57 12.25
#